data_2d76a043af6c1ae1ce31b0ac57c543cb
#
_entry.id   2d76a043af6c1ae1ce31b0ac57c543cb
#
_cell.length_a   1.000
_cell.length_b   1.000
_cell.length_c   1.000
_cell.angle_alpha   90.00
_cell.angle_beta   90.00
_cell.angle_gamma   90.00
#
_symmetry.space_group_name_H-M   'P 1'
#
loop_
_entity.id
_entity.type
_entity.pdbx_description
1 polymer ?
#
loop_
_entity_poly.entity_id
_entity_poly.type
_entity_poly.pdbx_seq_one_letter_code
_entity_poly.pdbx_strand_id
1 'polypeptide(L)'
;MKKVFLSLFVALMATVAVQAQQIAVVSGSSTTTYKTLADAISKASGGSVIYLPGGGFPISDDVKITKKLTIIGIGYNSEADNADGRTQISGNLWFNAGSDGSAVMGCYINGDVNIGEAETSVNDILIKYCNLNSVQVKNSACLGTVVNQNLIRKASYFSKAPAVITNNIMHSIARLTGGVVSYNVTTSYNATDSYYGTFNDCNDCVFDYNVILDYNYIHRGNNCQATGNMRRNGTWGDDSINMGTKDWGDIFEKNAGVNPISRYHFMDAYQQYEGIYGIYGGTGFSDGQLPPVPYISSKSVPTETDASGNLHIKITVNAK
;
A
#
# COMPACT_ATOMS: atom_id res chain seq x y z
N MET A 1 16.93 -39.30 -35.71
CA MET A 1 17.89 -38.25 -35.30
C MET A 1 17.29 -36.85 -35.34
N LYS A 2 16.57 -36.43 -36.43
CA LYS A 2 15.98 -35.05 -36.48
C LYS A 2 14.95 -34.74 -35.35
N LYS A 3 14.17 -35.72 -34.87
CA LYS A 3 13.17 -35.49 -33.81
C LYS A 3 13.78 -35.34 -32.41
N VAL A 4 14.93 -35.95 -32.14
CA VAL A 4 15.65 -35.83 -30.86
C VAL A 4 16.35 -34.48 -30.75
N PHE A 5 16.87 -33.95 -31.88
CA PHE A 5 17.46 -32.62 -31.89
C PHE A 5 16.42 -31.50 -31.66
N LEU A 6 15.19 -31.66 -32.20
CA LEU A 6 14.13 -30.68 -31.99
C LEU A 6 13.63 -30.64 -30.55
N SER A 7 13.50 -31.82 -29.89
CA SER A 7 13.09 -31.88 -28.49
C SER A 7 14.17 -31.31 -27.54
N LEU A 8 15.45 -31.50 -27.85
CA LEU A 8 16.56 -30.96 -27.07
C LEU A 8 16.64 -29.45 -27.24
N PHE A 9 16.35 -28.92 -28.44
CA PHE A 9 16.33 -27.48 -28.70
C PHE A 9 15.16 -26.78 -28.02
N VAL A 10 13.97 -27.41 -28.00
CA VAL A 10 12.80 -26.89 -27.27
C VAL A 10 13.04 -26.93 -25.76
N ALA A 11 13.69 -27.97 -25.22
CA ALA A 11 14.06 -28.04 -23.81
C ALA A 11 15.11 -26.99 -23.44
N LEU A 12 16.06 -26.68 -24.33
CA LEU A 12 17.05 -25.63 -24.10
C LEU A 12 16.44 -24.23 -24.14
N MET A 13 15.43 -24.00 -25.00
CA MET A 13 14.72 -22.73 -25.10
C MET A 13 13.80 -22.49 -23.90
N ALA A 14 13.27 -23.55 -23.26
CA ALA A 14 12.46 -23.43 -22.07
C ALA A 14 13.27 -23.01 -20.82
N THR A 15 14.60 -23.15 -20.83
CA THR A 15 15.46 -22.76 -19.71
C THR A 15 15.94 -21.31 -19.76
N VAL A 16 15.68 -20.57 -20.85
CA VAL A 16 16.15 -19.18 -21.01
C VAL A 16 15.14 -18.14 -20.49
N ALA A 17 13.92 -18.54 -20.11
CA ALA A 17 12.83 -17.61 -19.81
C ALA A 17 12.62 -17.33 -18.32
N VAL A 18 13.48 -17.77 -17.42
CA VAL A 18 13.44 -17.35 -16.01
C VAL A 18 14.63 -16.45 -15.72
N GLN A 19 14.58 -15.23 -16.20
CA GLN A 19 15.37 -14.19 -15.56
C GLN A 19 14.78 -14.02 -14.15
N ALA A 20 15.42 -14.65 -13.18
CA ALA A 20 15.08 -14.47 -11.78
C ALA A 20 15.18 -12.98 -11.47
N GLN A 21 14.05 -12.36 -11.17
CA GLN A 21 13.98 -10.97 -10.73
C GLN A 21 14.91 -10.83 -9.53
N GLN A 22 15.94 -10.01 -9.66
CA GLN A 22 16.93 -9.83 -8.60
C GLN A 22 16.47 -8.73 -7.66
N ILE A 23 16.29 -9.09 -6.41
CA ILE A 23 16.05 -8.16 -5.31
C ILE A 23 17.38 -7.54 -4.91
N ALA A 24 17.50 -6.21 -4.97
CA ALA A 24 18.69 -5.52 -4.52
C ALA A 24 18.56 -5.11 -3.04
N VAL A 25 19.56 -5.47 -2.25
CA VAL A 25 19.68 -5.07 -0.84
C VAL A 25 20.88 -4.12 -0.71
N VAL A 26 20.59 -2.89 -0.30
CA VAL A 26 21.60 -1.85 -0.08
C VAL A 26 21.83 -1.68 1.42
N SER A 27 23.07 -1.92 1.85
CA SER A 27 23.54 -1.77 3.24
C SER A 27 24.75 -0.83 3.26
N GLY A 28 24.54 0.43 3.66
CA GLY A 28 25.59 1.44 3.55
C GLY A 28 26.03 1.65 2.09
N SER A 29 27.31 1.43 1.79
CA SER A 29 27.88 1.51 0.44
C SER A 29 27.86 0.19 -0.35
N SER A 30 27.36 -0.90 0.26
CA SER A 30 27.38 -2.24 -0.34
C SER A 30 26.02 -2.60 -0.90
N THR A 31 26.00 -3.23 -2.07
CA THR A 31 24.79 -3.78 -2.69
C THR A 31 24.96 -5.29 -2.92
N THR A 32 23.96 -6.06 -2.47
CA THR A 32 23.91 -7.51 -2.69
C THR A 32 22.59 -7.86 -3.31
N THR A 33 22.55 -8.86 -4.18
CA THR A 33 21.32 -9.29 -4.84
C THR A 33 20.85 -10.66 -4.34
N TYR A 34 19.51 -10.83 -4.27
CA TYR A 34 18.86 -12.06 -3.84
C TYR A 34 17.75 -12.47 -4.82
N LYS A 35 17.46 -13.76 -4.86
CA LYS A 35 16.40 -14.32 -5.71
C LYS A 35 15.04 -14.37 -5.02
N THR A 36 15.01 -14.40 -3.69
CA THR A 36 13.78 -14.49 -2.91
C THR A 36 13.68 -13.37 -1.89
N LEU A 37 12.46 -12.93 -1.58
CA LEU A 37 12.22 -11.91 -0.55
C LEU A 37 12.60 -12.44 0.84
N ALA A 38 12.38 -13.72 1.11
CA ALA A 38 12.77 -14.36 2.36
C ALA A 38 14.29 -14.30 2.60
N ASP A 39 15.09 -14.61 1.58
CA ASP A 39 16.56 -14.49 1.67
C ASP A 39 16.99 -13.04 1.86
N ALA A 40 16.39 -12.11 1.11
CA ALA A 40 16.70 -10.69 1.25
C ALA A 40 16.43 -10.18 2.67
N ILE A 41 15.26 -10.50 3.25
CA ILE A 41 14.91 -10.13 4.63
C ILE A 41 15.86 -10.79 5.63
N SER A 42 16.10 -12.08 5.51
CA SER A 42 16.92 -12.86 6.44
C SER A 42 18.37 -12.36 6.47
N LYS A 43 18.98 -12.12 5.29
CA LYS A 43 20.41 -11.81 5.12
C LYS A 43 20.74 -10.33 5.14
N ALA A 44 19.74 -9.42 4.99
CA ALA A 44 19.97 -7.99 5.11
C ALA A 44 20.48 -7.63 6.51
N SER A 45 21.34 -6.64 6.60
CA SER A 45 21.74 -6.02 7.87
C SER A 45 20.67 -5.04 8.36
N GLY A 46 20.62 -4.76 9.66
CA GLY A 46 19.75 -3.71 10.21
C GLY A 46 20.01 -2.36 9.54
N GLY A 47 18.96 -1.64 9.19
CA GLY A 47 19.05 -0.37 8.46
C GLY A 47 19.16 -0.48 6.94
N SER A 48 19.16 -1.70 6.39
CA SER A 48 19.22 -1.90 4.93
C SER A 48 17.95 -1.49 4.22
N VAL A 49 18.11 -1.12 2.94
CA VAL A 49 17.01 -0.89 2.00
C VAL A 49 16.93 -2.06 1.03
N ILE A 50 15.74 -2.67 0.92
CA ILE A 50 15.42 -3.76 -0.01
C ILE A 50 14.61 -3.19 -1.16
N TYR A 51 15.17 -3.17 -2.35
CA TYR A 51 14.50 -2.74 -3.57
C TYR A 51 13.93 -3.94 -4.31
N LEU A 52 12.62 -3.95 -4.50
CA LEU A 52 11.88 -4.96 -5.23
C LEU A 52 11.55 -4.45 -6.64
N PRO A 53 12.01 -5.09 -7.70
CA PRO A 53 11.58 -4.77 -9.05
C PRO A 53 10.11 -5.13 -9.27
N GLY A 54 9.59 -4.89 -10.47
CA GLY A 54 8.30 -5.42 -10.87
C GLY A 54 8.29 -6.94 -10.87
N GLY A 55 7.15 -7.53 -10.46
CA GLY A 55 6.93 -8.97 -10.44
C GLY A 55 6.42 -9.52 -9.11
N GLY A 56 6.41 -10.83 -9.00
CA GLY A 56 5.84 -11.58 -7.87
C GLY A 56 6.90 -12.06 -6.88
N PHE A 57 6.70 -11.75 -5.61
CA PHE A 57 7.57 -12.13 -4.49
C PHE A 57 6.74 -12.87 -3.43
N PRO A 58 6.68 -14.21 -3.50
CA PRO A 58 6.00 -15.00 -2.48
C PRO A 58 6.75 -14.92 -1.15
N ILE A 59 5.99 -14.85 -0.05
CA ILE A 59 6.52 -14.88 1.31
C ILE A 59 5.59 -15.74 2.20
N SER A 60 6.17 -16.58 3.05
CA SER A 60 5.42 -17.36 4.04
C SER A 60 5.33 -16.62 5.37
N ASP A 61 4.36 -16.99 6.20
CA ASP A 61 4.13 -16.39 7.52
C ASP A 61 5.27 -16.64 8.51
N ASP A 62 6.15 -17.60 8.23
CA ASP A 62 7.33 -17.90 9.04
C ASP A 62 8.43 -16.83 8.88
N VAL A 63 8.39 -16.07 7.78
CA VAL A 63 9.37 -15.02 7.53
C VAL A 63 8.99 -13.78 8.32
N LYS A 64 9.71 -13.52 9.42
CA LYS A 64 9.52 -12.34 10.27
C LYS A 64 10.62 -11.30 10.00
N ILE A 65 10.22 -10.03 9.92
CA ILE A 65 11.15 -8.91 9.89
C ILE A 65 11.51 -8.60 11.34
N THR A 66 12.75 -8.91 11.73
CA THR A 66 13.23 -8.79 13.11
C THR A 66 14.38 -7.79 13.25
N LYS A 67 14.52 -6.91 12.29
CA LYS A 67 15.49 -5.83 12.27
C LYS A 67 14.93 -4.66 11.46
N LYS A 68 15.39 -3.45 11.70
CA LYS A 68 14.99 -2.29 10.92
C LYS A 68 15.30 -2.49 9.43
N LEU A 69 14.28 -2.52 8.58
CA LEU A 69 14.40 -2.63 7.12
C LEU A 69 13.45 -1.65 6.44
N THR A 70 13.88 -1.14 5.28
CA THR A 70 13.00 -0.38 4.38
C THR A 70 12.78 -1.22 3.11
N ILE A 71 11.56 -1.64 2.85
CA ILE A 71 11.17 -2.39 1.64
C ILE A 71 10.51 -1.43 0.66
N ILE A 72 11.05 -1.34 -0.54
CA ILE A 72 10.57 -0.41 -1.58
C ILE A 72 10.29 -1.18 -2.86
N GLY A 73 9.02 -1.18 -3.28
CA GLY A 73 8.61 -1.65 -4.60
C GLY A 73 8.49 -0.50 -5.60
N ILE A 74 8.30 -0.82 -6.86
CA ILE A 74 8.16 0.14 -7.96
C ILE A 74 6.72 0.64 -8.17
N GLY A 75 5.80 0.29 -7.29
CA GLY A 75 4.38 0.66 -7.36
C GLY A 75 3.48 -0.57 -7.32
N TYR A 76 2.21 -0.35 -6.95
CA TYR A 76 1.21 -1.42 -6.86
C TYR A 76 0.25 -1.47 -8.06
N ASN A 77 0.32 -0.50 -8.96
CA ASN A 77 -0.52 -0.46 -10.15
C ASN A 77 0.22 -1.05 -11.35
N SER A 78 -0.33 -2.09 -11.97
CA SER A 78 0.25 -2.72 -13.18
C SER A 78 0.15 -1.84 -14.42
N GLU A 79 -0.61 -0.75 -14.36
CA GLU A 79 -0.88 0.16 -15.47
C GLU A 79 -0.18 1.51 -15.29
N ALA A 80 0.59 1.67 -14.21
CA ALA A 80 1.45 2.83 -14.04
C ALA A 80 2.52 2.88 -15.14
N ASP A 81 3.01 4.09 -15.44
CA ASP A 81 4.06 4.36 -16.42
C ASP A 81 5.42 3.77 -15.99
N ASN A 82 5.45 2.47 -15.73
CA ASN A 82 6.68 1.75 -15.49
C ASN A 82 6.77 0.51 -16.39
N ALA A 83 7.95 0.29 -16.98
CA ALA A 83 8.17 -0.80 -17.94
C ALA A 83 8.24 -2.19 -17.28
N ASP A 84 8.28 -2.27 -15.96
CA ASP A 84 8.45 -3.51 -15.20
C ASP A 84 7.15 -4.01 -14.54
N GLY A 85 6.05 -3.26 -14.71
CA GLY A 85 4.77 -3.59 -14.10
C GLY A 85 4.73 -3.24 -12.60
N ARG A 86 3.97 -3.97 -11.81
CA ARG A 86 3.84 -3.74 -10.35
C ARG A 86 4.75 -4.66 -9.54
N THR A 87 5.13 -4.22 -8.34
CA THR A 87 5.71 -5.10 -7.33
C THR A 87 4.59 -5.80 -6.55
N GLN A 88 4.54 -7.12 -6.57
CA GLN A 88 3.54 -7.90 -5.85
C GLN A 88 4.18 -8.80 -4.80
N ILE A 89 3.86 -8.57 -3.53
CA ILE A 89 4.18 -9.46 -2.41
C ILE A 89 2.98 -10.38 -2.20
N SER A 90 3.18 -11.70 -2.32
CA SER A 90 2.12 -12.70 -2.15
C SER A 90 2.29 -13.40 -0.80
N GLY A 91 1.48 -13.00 0.18
CA GLY A 91 1.52 -13.42 1.59
C GLY A 91 1.46 -12.24 2.53
N ASN A 92 1.56 -12.51 3.83
CA ASN A 92 1.55 -11.50 4.87
C ASN A 92 2.97 -10.99 5.17
N LEU A 93 3.08 -9.69 5.46
CA LEU A 93 4.31 -9.12 6.02
C LEU A 93 4.18 -9.05 7.55
N TRP A 94 5.24 -9.47 8.24
CA TRP A 94 5.30 -9.47 9.70
C TRP A 94 6.47 -8.62 10.19
N PHE A 95 6.17 -7.48 10.80
CA PHE A 95 7.14 -6.68 11.56
C PHE A 95 7.13 -7.15 13.01
N ASN A 96 8.23 -7.73 13.47
CA ASN A 96 8.33 -8.32 14.81
C ASN A 96 9.49 -7.67 15.61
N ALA A 97 9.74 -8.15 16.81
CA ALA A 97 10.77 -7.60 17.72
C ALA A 97 12.07 -7.26 17.00
N GLY A 98 12.53 -6.03 17.18
CA GLY A 98 13.75 -5.49 16.56
C GLY A 98 13.53 -4.81 15.20
N SER A 99 12.30 -4.81 14.67
CA SER A 99 11.98 -4.13 13.40
C SER A 99 11.54 -2.67 13.56
N ASP A 100 11.70 -2.08 14.72
CA ASP A 100 11.36 -0.68 14.99
C ASP A 100 11.95 0.26 13.93
N GLY A 101 11.17 1.23 13.49
CA GLY A 101 11.55 2.18 12.44
C GLY A 101 11.61 1.61 11.04
N SER A 102 11.00 0.44 10.78
CA SER A 102 10.92 -0.15 9.46
C SER A 102 9.84 0.50 8.59
N ALA A 103 9.96 0.30 7.27
CA ALA A 103 9.00 0.80 6.31
C ALA A 103 8.71 -0.21 5.18
N VAL A 104 7.48 -0.16 4.64
CA VAL A 104 7.13 -0.78 3.37
C VAL A 104 6.43 0.23 2.48
N MET A 105 6.90 0.36 1.24
CA MET A 105 6.40 1.35 0.30
C MET A 105 6.27 0.79 -1.12
N GLY A 106 5.26 1.27 -1.87
CA GLY A 106 5.14 1.01 -3.30
C GLY A 106 4.88 -0.44 -3.69
N CYS A 107 4.16 -1.20 -2.87
CA CYS A 107 3.90 -2.61 -3.10
C CYS A 107 2.41 -2.94 -3.18
N TYR A 108 2.05 -3.86 -4.08
CA TYR A 108 0.81 -4.61 -3.95
C TYR A 108 1.06 -5.79 -3.00
N ILE A 109 0.40 -5.80 -1.86
CA ILE A 109 0.54 -6.86 -0.87
C ILE A 109 -0.76 -7.67 -0.87
N ASN A 110 -0.71 -8.89 -1.41
CA ASN A 110 -1.85 -9.80 -1.40
C ASN A 110 -1.94 -10.53 -0.05
N GLY A 111 -2.02 -9.76 1.01
CA GLY A 111 -2.03 -10.19 2.40
C GLY A 111 -2.16 -9.02 3.34
N ASP A 112 -2.00 -9.28 4.61
CA ASP A 112 -2.02 -8.30 5.68
C ASP A 112 -0.61 -7.82 6.03
N VAL A 113 -0.51 -6.60 6.54
CA VAL A 113 0.69 -6.10 7.21
C VAL A 113 0.46 -6.22 8.71
N ASN A 114 1.17 -7.14 9.34
CA ASN A 114 1.10 -7.42 10.77
C ASN A 114 2.23 -6.70 11.52
N ILE A 115 1.91 -6.03 12.63
CA ILE A 115 2.84 -5.25 13.44
C ILE A 115 2.77 -5.75 14.88
N GLY A 116 3.90 -6.26 15.37
CA GLY A 116 4.02 -6.88 16.68
C GLY A 116 3.32 -8.23 16.78
N GLU A 117 3.36 -8.80 17.96
CA GLU A 117 2.64 -9.99 18.40
C GLU A 117 2.02 -9.71 19.77
N ALA A 118 1.22 -10.62 20.33
CA ALA A 118 0.51 -10.40 21.60
C ALA A 118 1.44 -9.90 22.74
N GLU A 119 2.64 -10.47 22.81
CA GLU A 119 3.62 -10.16 23.88
C GLU A 119 4.77 -9.27 23.36
N THR A 120 4.71 -8.79 22.12
CA THR A 120 5.80 -8.05 21.49
C THR A 120 5.31 -6.78 20.84
N SER A 121 5.75 -5.64 21.31
CA SER A 121 5.53 -4.35 20.64
C SER A 121 6.59 -4.06 19.59
N VAL A 122 6.18 -3.33 18.57
CA VAL A 122 7.03 -2.80 17.51
C VAL A 122 6.61 -1.37 17.22
N ASN A 123 7.58 -0.46 17.11
CA ASN A 123 7.34 0.97 17.02
C ASN A 123 7.79 1.56 15.69
N ASP A 124 7.23 2.72 15.36
CA ASP A 124 7.64 3.57 14.23
C ASP A 124 7.59 2.86 12.87
N ILE A 125 6.54 2.09 12.62
CA ILE A 125 6.34 1.41 11.34
C ILE A 125 5.64 2.33 10.34
N LEU A 126 6.24 2.50 9.16
CA LEU A 126 5.67 3.24 8.06
C LEU A 126 5.13 2.31 6.96
N ILE A 127 3.85 2.45 6.63
CA ILE A 127 3.19 1.79 5.50
C ILE A 127 2.70 2.87 4.54
N LYS A 128 3.29 2.95 3.34
CA LYS A 128 2.99 4.04 2.42
C LYS A 128 2.94 3.58 0.96
N TYR A 129 2.05 4.19 0.17
CA TYR A 129 1.90 3.90 -1.26
C TYR A 129 1.67 2.41 -1.58
N CYS A 130 1.00 1.68 -0.70
CA CYS A 130 0.72 0.27 -0.88
C CYS A 130 -0.76 0.01 -1.21
N ASN A 131 -1.00 -1.10 -1.90
CA ASN A 131 -2.32 -1.71 -1.99
C ASN A 131 -2.27 -3.02 -1.22
N LEU A 132 -2.99 -3.12 -0.10
CA LEU A 132 -2.91 -4.25 0.83
C LEU A 132 -4.29 -4.69 1.33
N ASN A 133 -4.40 -5.87 1.94
CA ASN A 133 -5.65 -6.31 2.54
C ASN A 133 -5.98 -5.46 3.76
N SER A 134 -5.17 -5.55 4.81
CA SER A 134 -5.39 -4.82 6.06
C SER A 134 -4.08 -4.55 6.81
N VAL A 135 -4.13 -3.61 7.75
CA VAL A 135 -3.09 -3.42 8.77
C VAL A 135 -3.58 -4.04 10.07
N GLN A 136 -2.75 -4.88 10.67
CA GLN A 136 -3.04 -5.63 11.87
C GLN A 136 -2.00 -5.32 12.95
N VAL A 137 -2.26 -4.34 13.79
CA VAL A 137 -1.43 -4.08 14.99
C VAL A 137 -1.86 -5.04 16.08
N LYS A 138 -0.96 -5.90 16.55
CA LYS A 138 -1.27 -7.02 17.45
C LYS A 138 -1.09 -6.70 18.93
N ASN A 139 -0.45 -5.58 19.27
CA ASN A 139 -0.14 -5.21 20.64
C ASN A 139 -0.45 -3.73 20.89
N SER A 140 -1.09 -3.43 22.01
CA SER A 140 -1.47 -2.05 22.39
C SER A 140 -0.28 -1.15 22.70
N ALA A 141 0.89 -1.71 22.99
CA ALA A 141 2.12 -0.97 23.24
C ALA A 141 2.90 -0.61 21.96
N CYS A 142 2.39 -0.95 20.77
CA CYS A 142 2.97 -0.48 19.52
C CYS A 142 2.69 1.01 19.34
N LEU A 143 3.73 1.80 19.14
CA LEU A 143 3.65 3.26 19.01
C LEU A 143 4.16 3.70 17.63
N GLY A 144 3.80 4.91 17.21
CA GLY A 144 4.37 5.55 16.02
C GLY A 144 4.02 4.88 14.68
N THR A 145 3.03 4.02 14.61
CA THR A 145 2.57 3.45 13.33
C THR A 145 1.96 4.53 12.45
N VAL A 146 2.47 4.65 11.22
CA VAL A 146 1.97 5.58 10.19
C VAL A 146 1.48 4.81 8.99
N VAL A 147 0.22 5.02 8.63
CA VAL A 147 -0.46 4.43 7.46
C VAL A 147 -0.90 5.55 6.55
N ASN A 148 -0.17 5.76 5.46
CA ASN A 148 -0.35 6.95 4.63
C ASN A 148 -0.41 6.63 3.13
N GLN A 149 -1.39 7.19 2.43
CA GLN A 149 -1.54 7.07 0.97
C GLN A 149 -1.60 5.62 0.48
N ASN A 150 -2.41 4.79 1.13
CA ASN A 150 -2.60 3.40 0.77
C ASN A 150 -4.01 3.12 0.25
N LEU A 151 -4.14 2.02 -0.48
CA LEU A 151 -5.41 1.37 -0.78
C LEU A 151 -5.55 0.14 0.12
N ILE A 152 -6.50 0.17 1.07
CA ILE A 152 -6.70 -0.88 2.08
C ILE A 152 -8.06 -1.54 1.85
N ARG A 153 -8.04 -2.82 1.46
CA ARG A 153 -9.21 -3.52 0.93
C ARG A 153 -10.12 -4.12 1.99
N LYS A 154 -9.63 -4.33 3.22
CA LYS A 154 -10.37 -4.96 4.32
C LYS A 154 -10.24 -4.13 5.59
N ALA A 155 -11.04 -4.49 6.61
CA ALA A 155 -10.96 -3.87 7.92
C ALA A 155 -9.57 -4.02 8.56
N SER A 156 -9.04 -2.92 9.11
CA SER A 156 -7.77 -2.88 9.83
C SER A 156 -8.03 -2.84 11.34
N TYR A 157 -7.18 -3.53 12.12
CA TYR A 157 -7.31 -3.64 13.58
C TYR A 157 -6.04 -3.16 14.27
N PHE A 158 -6.19 -2.34 15.33
CA PHE A 158 -5.08 -1.67 16.01
C PHE A 158 -4.86 -2.12 17.45
N SER A 159 -5.62 -3.09 17.97
CA SER A 159 -5.50 -3.64 19.33
C SER A 159 -5.35 -2.57 20.44
N LYS A 160 -6.01 -1.42 20.27
CA LYS A 160 -5.92 -0.22 21.13
C LYS A 160 -4.58 0.51 21.08
N ALA A 161 -3.73 0.23 20.10
CA ALA A 161 -2.53 1.03 19.83
C ALA A 161 -2.88 2.34 19.12
N PRO A 162 -2.12 3.43 19.33
CA PRO A 162 -2.26 4.65 18.56
C PRO A 162 -1.63 4.51 17.16
N ALA A 163 -2.19 5.24 16.19
CA ALA A 163 -1.64 5.33 14.83
C ALA A 163 -2.01 6.65 14.17
N VAL A 164 -1.24 7.07 13.18
CA VAL A 164 -1.56 8.15 12.26
C VAL A 164 -1.98 7.55 10.92
N ILE A 165 -3.24 7.78 10.53
CA ILE A 165 -3.86 7.14 9.37
C ILE A 165 -4.38 8.24 8.46
N THR A 166 -3.65 8.55 7.39
CA THR A 166 -3.94 9.75 6.58
C THR A 166 -3.90 9.45 5.08
N ASN A 167 -4.79 10.14 4.34
CA ASN A 167 -4.83 10.08 2.88
C ASN A 167 -4.96 8.64 2.33
N ASN A 168 -5.70 7.76 2.98
CA ASN A 168 -5.92 6.40 2.47
C ASN A 168 -7.32 6.26 1.86
N ILE A 169 -7.43 5.36 0.91
CA ILE A 169 -8.68 4.75 0.51
C ILE A 169 -8.78 3.44 1.29
N MET A 170 -9.75 3.34 2.20
CA MET A 170 -9.78 2.21 3.12
C MET A 170 -11.20 1.71 3.38
N HIS A 171 -11.31 0.44 3.79
CA HIS A 171 -12.58 -0.15 4.18
C HIS A 171 -13.05 0.40 5.54
N SER A 172 -12.39 0.03 6.62
CA SER A 172 -12.74 0.41 8.00
C SER A 172 -11.56 0.24 8.95
N ILE A 173 -11.69 0.84 10.14
CA ILE A 173 -10.72 0.76 11.23
C ILE A 173 -11.42 0.27 12.49
N ALA A 174 -10.76 -0.57 13.27
CA ALA A 174 -11.25 -1.02 14.56
C ALA A 174 -10.17 -0.99 15.63
N ARG A 175 -10.59 -0.72 16.87
CA ARG A 175 -9.78 -0.77 18.09
C ARG A 175 -8.55 0.15 18.05
N LEU A 176 -8.73 1.37 17.53
CA LEU A 176 -7.72 2.43 17.60
C LEU A 176 -7.89 3.22 18.91
N THR A 177 -6.79 3.57 19.57
CA THR A 177 -6.85 4.42 20.77
C THR A 177 -5.77 5.49 20.72
N GLY A 178 -6.14 6.77 20.88
CA GLY A 178 -5.20 7.90 20.83
C GLY A 178 -4.64 8.18 19.44
N GLY A 179 -5.38 7.82 18.38
CA GLY A 179 -4.94 7.96 16.99
C GLY A 179 -5.47 9.21 16.29
N VAL A 180 -4.85 9.53 15.13
CA VAL A 180 -5.29 10.56 14.20
C VAL A 180 -5.70 9.90 12.89
N VAL A 181 -6.92 10.17 12.44
CA VAL A 181 -7.49 9.63 11.21
C VAL A 181 -7.99 10.80 10.36
N SER A 182 -7.23 11.22 9.36
CA SER A 182 -7.51 12.44 8.61
C SER A 182 -7.36 12.25 7.11
N TYR A 183 -8.19 12.96 6.35
CA TYR A 183 -8.10 12.99 4.89
C TYR A 183 -8.26 11.62 4.23
N ASN A 184 -8.98 10.68 4.83
CA ASN A 184 -9.22 9.39 4.22
C ASN A 184 -10.55 9.37 3.47
N VAL A 185 -10.68 8.44 2.51
CA VAL A 185 -11.96 8.04 1.94
C VAL A 185 -12.27 6.63 2.43
N THR A 186 -13.40 6.44 3.10
CA THR A 186 -13.84 5.12 3.55
C THR A 186 -14.87 4.54 2.60
N THR A 187 -14.69 3.27 2.22
CA THR A 187 -15.48 2.58 1.20
C THR A 187 -16.27 1.40 1.74
N SER A 188 -16.43 1.31 3.05
CA SER A 188 -17.20 0.25 3.70
C SER A 188 -18.67 0.31 3.26
N TYR A 189 -19.03 -0.54 2.32
CA TYR A 189 -20.37 -0.61 1.72
C TYR A 189 -21.04 -1.95 1.97
N ASN A 190 -21.10 -2.45 3.17
CA ASN A 190 -21.91 -3.63 3.43
C ASN A 190 -23.06 -3.32 4.39
N ALA A 191 -24.25 -3.17 3.81
CA ALA A 191 -25.50 -3.09 4.54
C ALA A 191 -25.80 -4.35 5.39
N THR A 192 -25.05 -5.42 5.20
CA THR A 192 -25.19 -6.69 5.94
C THR A 192 -24.31 -6.79 7.18
N ASP A 193 -23.17 -6.07 7.23
CA ASP A 193 -22.31 -5.99 8.41
C ASP A 193 -22.72 -4.83 9.32
N SER A 194 -24.01 -4.75 9.67
CA SER A 194 -24.57 -3.73 10.57
C SER A 194 -23.93 -3.71 11.96
N TYR A 195 -23.02 -4.62 12.26
CA TYR A 195 -22.37 -4.75 13.55
C TYR A 195 -21.05 -3.98 13.66
N TYR A 196 -20.39 -3.68 12.55
CA TYR A 196 -19.10 -3.01 12.53
C TYR A 196 -19.18 -1.72 11.70
N GLY A 197 -19.24 -0.58 12.39
CA GLY A 197 -19.15 0.73 11.73
C GLY A 197 -17.79 0.98 11.07
N THR A 198 -17.69 2.06 10.32
CA THR A 198 -16.45 2.50 9.66
C THR A 198 -15.30 2.65 10.66
N PHE A 199 -15.58 3.17 11.86
CA PHE A 199 -14.63 3.36 12.96
C PHE A 199 -15.17 2.67 14.21
N ASN A 200 -14.83 1.41 14.41
CA ASN A 200 -15.37 0.60 15.48
C ASN A 200 -14.43 0.49 16.68
N ASP A 201 -14.95 0.71 17.90
CA ASP A 201 -14.19 0.66 19.16
C ASP A 201 -12.93 1.55 19.09
N CYS A 202 -13.09 2.77 18.51
CA CYS A 202 -12.03 3.77 18.46
C CYS A 202 -12.23 4.75 19.61
N ASN A 203 -11.20 4.94 20.45
CA ASN A 203 -11.29 5.76 21.66
C ASN A 203 -10.18 6.83 21.66
N ASP A 204 -10.47 7.99 22.25
CA ASP A 204 -9.50 9.09 22.39
C ASP A 204 -8.86 9.51 21.05
N CYS A 205 -9.61 9.40 19.94
CA CYS A 205 -9.11 9.64 18.58
C CYS A 205 -9.56 10.99 18.03
N VAL A 206 -8.83 11.47 17.05
CA VAL A 206 -9.16 12.65 16.25
C VAL A 206 -9.49 12.21 14.83
N PHE A 207 -10.66 12.67 14.30
CA PHE A 207 -11.14 12.34 12.97
C PHE A 207 -11.42 13.63 12.19
N ASP A 208 -10.54 13.97 11.24
CA ASP A 208 -10.65 15.25 10.54
C ASP A 208 -10.67 15.09 9.02
N TYR A 209 -11.53 15.80 8.34
CA TYR A 209 -11.60 15.95 6.89
C TYR A 209 -11.70 14.64 6.11
N ASN A 210 -12.25 13.59 6.73
CA ASN A 210 -12.50 12.33 6.03
C ASN A 210 -13.76 12.41 5.18
N VAL A 211 -13.80 11.65 4.08
CA VAL A 211 -15.01 11.39 3.32
C VAL A 211 -15.50 9.98 3.65
N ILE A 212 -16.68 9.91 4.26
CA ILE A 212 -17.23 8.69 4.82
C ILE A 212 -18.45 8.27 3.98
N LEU A 213 -18.27 7.21 3.20
CA LEU A 213 -19.28 6.69 2.27
C LEU A 213 -20.18 5.62 2.88
N ASP A 214 -19.94 5.28 4.15
CA ASP A 214 -20.73 4.28 4.86
C ASP A 214 -22.15 4.77 5.20
N TYR A 215 -23.12 3.84 5.16
CA TYR A 215 -24.54 4.14 5.32
C TYR A 215 -25.02 4.18 6.77
N ASN A 216 -24.49 3.33 7.66
CA ASN A 216 -25.21 3.00 8.89
C ASN A 216 -24.54 3.46 10.19
N TYR A 217 -23.30 3.10 10.44
CA TYR A 217 -22.62 3.40 11.70
C TYR A 217 -21.22 3.90 11.44
N ILE A 218 -20.95 5.13 11.85
CA ILE A 218 -19.63 5.68 11.65
C ILE A 218 -18.69 5.28 12.76
N HIS A 219 -19.15 5.43 13.99
CA HIS A 219 -18.29 5.40 15.15
C HIS A 219 -18.95 4.66 16.31
N ARG A 220 -18.18 3.76 16.90
CA ARG A 220 -18.43 3.19 18.22
C ARG A 220 -17.15 3.33 19.03
N GLY A 221 -17.16 4.21 20.01
CA GLY A 221 -16.03 4.50 20.89
C GLY A 221 -16.32 5.75 21.70
N ASN A 222 -15.39 6.12 22.56
CA ASN A 222 -15.55 7.19 23.52
C ASN A 222 -14.48 8.26 23.34
N ASN A 223 -14.83 9.49 23.77
CA ASN A 223 -13.91 10.62 23.90
C ASN A 223 -13.16 10.96 22.59
N CYS A 224 -13.85 10.85 21.44
CA CYS A 224 -13.28 11.21 20.16
C CYS A 224 -13.71 12.61 19.75
N GLN A 225 -12.80 13.32 19.06
CA GLN A 225 -13.06 14.59 18.39
C GLN A 225 -13.24 14.33 16.89
N ALA A 226 -14.18 15.05 16.28
CA ALA A 226 -14.42 14.95 14.84
C ALA A 226 -14.67 16.34 14.28
N THR A 227 -13.94 16.74 13.22
CA THR A 227 -14.05 18.06 12.60
C THR A 227 -13.99 17.95 11.08
N GLY A 228 -14.84 18.70 10.40
CA GLY A 228 -14.80 18.83 8.94
C GLY A 228 -15.01 17.52 8.18
N ASN A 229 -15.62 16.50 8.77
CA ASN A 229 -15.86 15.26 8.05
C ASN A 229 -17.02 15.39 7.08
N MET A 230 -16.86 14.84 5.89
CA MET A 230 -17.91 14.76 4.88
C MET A 230 -18.55 13.37 4.95
N ARG A 231 -19.88 13.33 5.03
CA ARG A 231 -20.59 12.10 5.23
C ARG A 231 -21.75 11.91 4.25
N ARG A 232 -21.95 10.69 3.80
CA ARG A 232 -23.05 10.35 2.90
C ARG A 232 -24.44 10.53 3.53
N ASN A 233 -24.59 10.27 4.81
CA ASN A 233 -25.88 10.41 5.49
C ASN A 233 -25.69 10.97 6.90
N GLY A 234 -26.24 12.16 7.15
CA GLY A 234 -26.11 12.87 8.42
C GLY A 234 -24.80 13.63 8.58
N THR A 235 -24.55 14.07 9.79
CA THR A 235 -23.36 14.84 10.19
C THR A 235 -22.57 14.08 11.25
N TRP A 236 -21.29 14.40 11.40
CA TRP A 236 -20.47 13.86 12.47
C TRP A 236 -19.34 14.83 12.83
N GLY A 237 -19.44 15.39 14.03
CA GLY A 237 -18.51 16.38 14.53
C GLY A 237 -18.80 17.80 14.05
N ASP A 238 -17.91 18.71 14.44
CA ASP A 238 -18.00 20.13 14.08
C ASP A 238 -17.69 20.33 12.60
N ASP A 239 -18.27 21.38 11.98
CA ASP A 239 -18.07 21.72 10.57
C ASP A 239 -18.28 20.58 9.57
N SER A 240 -19.05 19.57 9.95
CA SER A 240 -19.29 18.40 9.12
C SER A 240 -20.27 18.66 7.98
N ILE A 241 -20.05 17.98 6.83
CA ILE A 241 -20.87 18.12 5.63
C ILE A 241 -21.73 16.88 5.43
N ASN A 242 -23.07 17.10 5.35
CA ASN A 242 -24.01 16.06 4.98
C ASN A 242 -24.20 16.03 3.46
N MET A 243 -23.77 14.96 2.81
CA MET A 243 -23.91 14.76 1.36
C MET A 243 -25.30 14.22 0.95
N GLY A 244 -26.18 13.97 1.92
CA GLY A 244 -27.47 13.32 1.67
C GLY A 244 -27.31 11.83 1.33
N THR A 245 -28.34 11.24 0.72
CA THR A 245 -28.36 9.80 0.37
C THR A 245 -27.70 9.50 -0.98
N LYS A 246 -26.78 10.34 -1.43
CA LYS A 246 -26.11 10.20 -2.73
C LYS A 246 -25.13 9.04 -2.73
N ASP A 247 -25.06 8.34 -3.85
CA ASP A 247 -24.06 7.32 -4.05
C ASP A 247 -22.66 7.94 -4.30
N TRP A 248 -21.60 7.18 -4.02
CA TRP A 248 -20.24 7.64 -4.28
C TRP A 248 -20.03 8.10 -5.72
N GLY A 249 -20.72 7.46 -6.68
CA GLY A 249 -20.68 7.82 -8.09
C GLY A 249 -21.43 9.11 -8.44
N ASP A 250 -22.12 9.74 -7.47
CA ASP A 250 -22.73 11.06 -7.60
C ASP A 250 -21.83 12.14 -7.01
N ILE A 251 -20.83 11.77 -6.22
CA ILE A 251 -19.93 12.66 -5.50
C ILE A 251 -18.56 12.74 -6.19
N PHE A 252 -18.04 11.60 -6.62
CA PHE A 252 -16.73 11.48 -7.25
C PHE A 252 -16.83 11.21 -8.74
N GLU A 253 -15.83 11.63 -9.48
CA GLU A 253 -15.74 11.40 -10.92
C GLU A 253 -15.82 9.91 -11.25
N LYS A 254 -16.74 9.58 -12.17
CA LYS A 254 -16.83 8.24 -12.77
C LYS A 254 -15.77 8.09 -13.82
N ASN A 255 -14.53 8.01 -13.46
CA ASN A 255 -13.52 7.71 -14.46
C ASN A 255 -13.65 6.23 -14.84
N ALA A 256 -14.03 5.97 -16.09
CA ALA A 256 -14.08 4.63 -16.68
C ALA A 256 -12.67 4.04 -16.90
N GLY A 257 -11.64 4.79 -16.54
CA GLY A 257 -10.24 4.39 -16.61
C GLY A 257 -9.86 3.43 -15.51
N VAL A 258 -8.83 2.71 -15.76
CA VAL A 258 -8.32 1.54 -15.06
C VAL A 258 -7.68 1.86 -13.69
N ASN A 259 -7.48 3.13 -13.38
CA ASN A 259 -6.89 3.55 -12.10
C ASN A 259 -8.01 3.80 -11.05
N PRO A 260 -8.13 2.96 -10.01
CA PRO A 260 -9.14 3.13 -8.97
C PRO A 260 -9.04 4.46 -8.22
N ILE A 261 -7.90 5.14 -8.27
CA ILE A 261 -7.64 6.36 -7.51
C ILE A 261 -8.20 7.59 -8.21
N SER A 262 -8.13 7.65 -9.53
CA SER A 262 -8.77 8.74 -10.29
C SER A 262 -10.30 8.85 -10.06
N ARG A 263 -10.90 7.81 -9.45
CA ARG A 263 -12.32 7.81 -9.08
C ARG A 263 -12.68 8.69 -7.88
N TYR A 264 -11.70 9.20 -7.16
CA TYR A 264 -11.92 9.96 -5.92
C TYR A 264 -11.66 11.45 -6.04
N HIS A 265 -11.56 11.96 -7.28
CA HIS A 265 -11.72 13.39 -7.56
C HIS A 265 -13.20 13.77 -7.47
N PHE A 266 -13.48 14.91 -6.88
CA PHE A 266 -14.85 15.39 -6.78
C PHE A 266 -15.41 15.80 -8.14
N MET A 267 -16.68 15.45 -8.39
CA MET A 267 -17.41 15.96 -9.56
C MET A 267 -17.56 17.48 -9.50
N ASP A 268 -17.81 18.13 -10.63
CA ASP A 268 -17.97 19.59 -10.76
C ASP A 268 -18.87 20.22 -9.69
N ALA A 269 -19.97 19.54 -9.35
CA ALA A 269 -20.91 19.99 -8.32
C ALA A 269 -20.30 20.04 -6.90
N TYR A 270 -19.18 19.40 -6.68
CA TYR A 270 -18.48 19.27 -5.39
C TYR A 270 -17.03 19.72 -5.45
N GLN A 271 -16.60 20.30 -6.57
CA GLN A 271 -15.22 20.70 -6.82
C GLN A 271 -14.67 21.69 -5.75
N GLN A 272 -15.52 22.45 -5.06
CA GLN A 272 -15.13 23.32 -3.96
C GLN A 272 -14.54 22.55 -2.76
N TYR A 273 -14.70 21.24 -2.70
CA TYR A 273 -14.17 20.38 -1.64
C TYR A 273 -12.85 19.69 -2.01
N GLU A 274 -12.46 19.77 -3.29
CA GLU A 274 -11.20 19.21 -3.78
C GLU A 274 -10.01 19.85 -3.06
N GLY A 275 -9.05 19.05 -2.63
CA GLY A 275 -7.89 19.51 -1.86
C GLY A 275 -8.17 19.85 -0.38
N ILE A 276 -9.43 19.81 0.06
CA ILE A 276 -9.82 20.07 1.46
C ILE A 276 -10.19 18.77 2.16
N TYR A 277 -10.95 17.90 1.50
CA TYR A 277 -11.49 16.67 2.07
C TYR A 277 -10.95 15.43 1.36
N GLY A 278 -10.96 14.30 2.07
CA GLY A 278 -10.58 13.02 1.49
C GLY A 278 -9.11 12.94 1.09
N ILE A 279 -8.79 12.03 0.20
CA ILE A 279 -7.39 11.65 -0.11
C ILE A 279 -6.54 12.78 -0.71
N TYR A 280 -7.14 13.76 -1.34
CA TYR A 280 -6.43 14.92 -1.93
C TYR A 280 -6.29 16.09 -0.98
N GLY A 281 -6.90 16.04 0.21
CA GLY A 281 -6.71 17.00 1.28
C GLY A 281 -5.35 16.84 1.99
N GLY A 282 -4.97 17.84 2.79
CA GLY A 282 -3.74 17.81 3.57
C GLY A 282 -2.48 17.68 2.71
N THR A 283 -1.73 16.58 2.87
CA THR A 283 -0.53 16.30 2.07
C THR A 283 -0.83 15.77 0.67
N GLY A 284 -2.08 15.46 0.39
CA GLY A 284 -2.55 14.92 -0.87
C GLY A 284 -2.25 13.43 -1.06
N PHE A 285 -2.75 12.90 -2.17
CA PHE A 285 -2.52 11.52 -2.62
C PHE A 285 -1.76 11.54 -3.95
N SER A 286 -0.84 10.61 -4.13
CA SER A 286 -0.11 10.49 -5.39
C SER A 286 -0.85 9.58 -6.36
N ASP A 287 -1.43 10.12 -7.40
CA ASP A 287 -2.20 9.38 -8.42
C ASP A 287 -1.36 8.34 -9.17
N GLY A 288 -0.08 8.60 -9.35
CA GLY A 288 0.82 7.68 -10.05
C GLY A 288 1.29 6.50 -9.22
N GLN A 289 1.03 6.49 -7.92
CA GLN A 289 1.34 5.38 -6.98
C GLN A 289 2.75 4.82 -7.08
N LEU A 290 3.63 5.61 -7.64
CA LEU A 290 5.05 5.31 -7.72
C LEU A 290 5.72 5.87 -6.48
N PRO A 291 6.55 5.08 -5.78
CA PRO A 291 7.34 5.60 -4.68
C PRO A 291 8.29 6.69 -5.18
N PRO A 292 8.73 7.61 -4.32
CA PRO A 292 9.67 8.67 -4.70
C PRO A 292 11.10 8.13 -4.85
N VAL A 293 11.26 7.12 -5.69
CA VAL A 293 12.53 6.48 -6.04
C VAL A 293 12.64 6.37 -7.56
N PRO A 294 13.84 6.38 -8.13
CA PRO A 294 14.02 6.19 -9.55
C PRO A 294 13.42 4.85 -10.02
N TYR A 295 12.73 4.88 -11.16
CA TYR A 295 12.13 3.70 -11.77
C TYR A 295 12.35 3.69 -13.29
N ILE A 296 12.31 2.51 -13.88
CA ILE A 296 12.45 2.35 -15.34
C ILE A 296 11.10 2.64 -15.98
N SER A 297 11.00 3.75 -16.71
CA SER A 297 9.79 4.15 -17.44
C SER A 297 9.68 3.50 -18.82
N SER A 298 10.82 3.19 -19.43
CA SER A 298 10.84 2.43 -20.68
C SER A 298 12.12 1.59 -20.79
N LYS A 299 11.99 0.43 -21.44
CA LYS A 299 13.13 -0.43 -21.79
C LYS A 299 12.95 -1.01 -23.19
N SER A 300 14.03 -1.07 -23.94
CA SER A 300 14.10 -1.80 -25.20
C SER A 300 15.36 -2.68 -25.16
N VAL A 301 15.12 -3.98 -25.12
CA VAL A 301 16.18 -5.01 -25.13
C VAL A 301 15.94 -5.86 -26.37
N PRO A 302 16.75 -5.71 -27.44
CA PRO A 302 16.64 -6.54 -28.63
C PRO A 302 16.87 -8.03 -28.29
N THR A 303 16.22 -8.90 -29.02
CA THR A 303 16.41 -10.35 -28.89
C THR A 303 17.64 -10.86 -29.66
N GLU A 304 18.19 -10.01 -30.53
CA GLU A 304 19.32 -10.35 -31.37
C GLU A 304 20.37 -9.23 -31.35
N THR A 305 21.62 -9.59 -31.57
CA THR A 305 22.73 -8.64 -31.78
C THR A 305 22.68 -8.06 -33.18
N ASP A 306 23.29 -6.89 -33.36
CA ASP A 306 23.55 -6.34 -34.70
C ASP A 306 24.59 -7.17 -35.48
N ALA A 307 24.82 -6.80 -36.73
CA ALA A 307 25.79 -7.48 -37.63
C ALA A 307 27.23 -7.46 -37.08
N SER A 308 27.53 -6.62 -36.12
CA SER A 308 28.83 -6.51 -35.45
C SER A 308 28.88 -7.26 -34.10
N GLY A 309 27.78 -7.95 -33.74
CA GLY A 309 27.68 -8.71 -32.49
C GLY A 309 27.33 -7.86 -31.27
N ASN A 310 26.90 -6.59 -31.42
CA ASN A 310 26.54 -5.72 -30.31
C ASN A 310 25.05 -5.83 -30.00
N LEU A 311 24.70 -5.83 -28.70
CA LEU A 311 23.34 -5.73 -28.21
C LEU A 311 23.03 -4.29 -27.77
N HIS A 312 22.15 -3.61 -28.51
CA HIS A 312 21.78 -2.22 -28.22
C HIS A 312 20.65 -2.14 -27.21
N ILE A 313 20.97 -1.96 -25.95
CA ILE A 313 20.01 -1.80 -24.86
C ILE A 313 19.71 -0.32 -24.64
N LYS A 314 18.43 0.07 -24.64
CA LYS A 314 17.98 1.40 -24.27
C LYS A 314 17.11 1.33 -23.01
N ILE A 315 17.49 2.09 -21.99
CA ILE A 315 16.75 2.19 -20.72
C ILE A 315 16.50 3.67 -20.44
N THR A 316 15.25 4.03 -20.14
CA THR A 316 14.90 5.35 -19.63
C THR A 316 14.55 5.24 -18.16
N VAL A 317 15.20 6.04 -17.33
CA VAL A 317 14.98 6.09 -15.87
C VAL A 317 14.37 7.45 -15.55
N ASN A 318 13.26 7.46 -14.83
CA ASN A 318 12.62 8.64 -14.30
C ASN A 318 12.69 8.63 -12.77
N ALA A 319 12.71 9.82 -12.16
CA ALA A 319 12.51 10.06 -10.73
C ALA A 319 11.31 11.01 -10.59
N LYS A 320 10.50 10.80 -9.56
CA LYS A 320 9.35 11.65 -9.23
C LYS A 320 9.76 12.75 -8.27
#